data_179bb3e9e4010140aa896b6cc214d9f6
#
_entry.id   179bb3e9e4010140aa896b6cc214d9f6
#
_cell.length_a   1.000
_cell.length_b   1.000
_cell.length_c   1.000
_cell.angle_alpha   90.00
_cell.angle_beta   90.00
_cell.angle_gamma   90.00
#
_symmetry.space_group_name_H-M   'P 1'
#
loop_
_entity.id
_entity.type
_entity.pdbx_description
1 polymer ?
#
loop_
_entity_poly.entity_id
_entity_poly.type
_entity_poly.pdbx_seq_one_letter_code
_entity_poly.pdbx_strand_id
1 'polypeptide(L)'
;MKISLKLFLGTVLVFWNVENFFDYRTESTLSGKNWTAGRFYSKARGVGKVLLELAEEKGEAPMVVGLAEIDSPKTLKAIVYSDVLSAFGYRFVHYESHDPRGIDCALLYRNCRVVTSRAIPLTFEGKVVPSRDLLYVEFDSLAVVVCHLPSKRGGSELAGKRRERAMPMLDSIAGTCSKRLIVMGDFNEERREGETLTHLCEVEPKKGTGSIKYQGRWEMIDRCMSTDTSGIRLEVAVLEALSERDKRFGGYKPLRTYSGPRYLGGLSDHYPIVMEF
;
A
#
# COMPACT_ATOMS: atom_id res chain seq x y z
N MET A 1 27.80 -2.86 24.72
CA MET A 1 26.72 -3.18 23.80
C MET A 1 27.28 -3.03 22.37
N LYS A 2 27.63 -4.14 21.70
CA LYS A 2 28.18 -4.10 20.34
C LYS A 2 27.03 -3.86 19.37
N ILE A 3 26.93 -2.66 18.81
CA ILE A 3 26.09 -2.38 17.67
C ILE A 3 26.75 -3.11 16.49
N SER A 4 26.16 -4.23 16.09
CA SER A 4 26.53 -4.91 14.86
C SER A 4 26.07 -4.01 13.70
N LEU A 5 27.02 -3.30 13.10
CA LEU A 5 26.78 -2.55 11.88
C LEU A 5 26.53 -3.57 10.77
N LYS A 6 25.26 -3.97 10.59
CA LYS A 6 24.87 -4.66 9.35
C LYS A 6 24.92 -3.62 8.24
N LEU A 7 26.00 -3.66 7.47
CA LEU A 7 26.08 -2.96 6.19
C LEU A 7 25.08 -3.63 5.25
N PHE A 8 23.82 -3.25 5.34
CA PHE A 8 22.79 -3.65 4.37
C PHE A 8 22.69 -2.49 3.35
N LEU A 9 23.34 -2.65 2.22
CA LEU A 9 23.22 -1.77 1.06
C LEU A 9 22.04 -2.23 0.18
N GLY A 10 20.91 -2.52 0.80
CA GLY A 10 19.72 -2.99 0.09
C GLY A 10 18.67 -1.91 -0.03
N THR A 11 18.01 -1.80 -1.17
CA THR A 11 16.87 -0.91 -1.36
C THR A 11 15.65 -1.49 -0.63
N VAL A 12 15.04 -0.70 0.25
CA VAL A 12 13.81 -1.07 0.97
C VAL A 12 12.61 -0.34 0.36
N LEU A 13 11.61 -1.11 -0.07
CA LEU A 13 10.31 -0.59 -0.48
C LEU A 13 9.23 -1.12 0.46
N VAL A 14 8.18 -0.34 0.67
CA VAL A 14 7.02 -0.72 1.49
C VAL A 14 5.75 -0.45 0.71
N PHE A 15 4.77 -1.34 0.79
CA PHE A 15 3.38 -1.03 0.45
C PHE A 15 2.50 -1.22 1.69
N TRP A 16 1.56 -0.29 1.88
CA TRP A 16 0.59 -0.38 2.96
C TRP A 16 -0.75 0.26 2.59
N ASN A 17 -1.83 -0.50 2.69
CA ASN A 17 -3.18 0.06 2.73
C ASN A 17 -3.41 0.61 4.14
N VAL A 18 -3.60 1.92 4.26
CA VAL A 18 -3.73 2.63 5.55
C VAL A 18 -5.18 2.83 6.00
N GLU A 19 -6.11 2.06 5.48
CA GLU A 19 -7.54 2.03 5.84
C GLU A 19 -8.19 3.42 5.94
N ASN A 20 -8.79 3.91 4.82
CA ASN A 20 -9.66 5.09 4.76
C ASN A 20 -9.10 6.32 5.50
N PHE A 21 -7.92 6.76 5.11
CA PHE A 21 -7.27 7.91 5.77
C PHE A 21 -7.72 9.22 5.13
N PHE A 22 -8.72 9.86 5.71
CA PHE A 22 -9.35 11.10 5.25
C PHE A 22 -8.91 12.32 6.07
N ASP A 23 -8.74 13.46 5.39
CA ASP A 23 -8.61 14.76 6.06
C ASP A 23 -9.91 15.04 6.87
N TYR A 24 -9.77 15.35 8.13
CA TYR A 24 -10.88 15.63 9.03
C TYR A 24 -11.74 16.83 8.60
N ARG A 25 -11.26 17.67 7.67
CA ARG A 25 -11.99 18.80 7.08
C ARG A 25 -12.75 18.41 5.81
N THR A 26 -12.47 17.24 5.26
CA THR A 26 -13.20 16.75 4.09
C THR A 26 -14.53 16.18 4.60
N GLU A 27 -15.63 16.81 4.24
CA GLU A 27 -16.96 16.28 4.50
C GLU A 27 -17.22 15.07 3.60
N SER A 28 -16.53 13.96 3.86
CA SER A 28 -16.78 12.72 3.18
C SER A 28 -18.00 12.03 3.79
N THR A 29 -19.19 12.40 3.33
CA THR A 29 -20.44 11.70 3.62
C THR A 29 -20.38 10.22 3.21
N LEU A 30 -19.46 9.85 2.34
CA LEU A 30 -19.28 8.49 1.82
C LEU A 30 -18.53 7.57 2.77
N SER A 31 -17.67 8.10 3.65
CA SER A 31 -16.95 7.25 4.62
C SER A 31 -17.79 6.84 5.82
N GLY A 32 -18.84 7.60 6.16
CA GLY A 32 -19.64 7.39 7.37
C GLY A 32 -18.83 7.45 8.67
N LYS A 33 -17.60 7.99 8.62
CA LYS A 33 -16.62 7.95 9.71
C LYS A 33 -16.40 9.35 10.26
N ASN A 34 -16.44 9.46 11.57
CA ASN A 34 -16.23 10.74 12.24
C ASN A 34 -14.72 11.00 12.46
N TRP A 35 -14.09 11.64 11.48
CA TRP A 35 -12.73 12.15 11.62
C TRP A 35 -12.70 13.45 12.41
N THR A 36 -11.86 13.51 13.45
CA THR A 36 -11.52 14.72 14.17
C THR A 36 -10.04 15.06 13.94
N ALA A 37 -9.65 16.32 14.17
CA ALA A 37 -8.25 16.72 14.06
C ALA A 37 -7.32 15.82 14.91
N GLY A 38 -7.72 15.52 16.16
CA GLY A 38 -6.94 14.64 17.03
C GLY A 38 -6.74 13.23 16.44
N ARG A 39 -7.82 12.61 15.94
CA ARG A 39 -7.73 11.28 15.29
C ARG A 39 -6.87 11.31 14.04
N PHE A 40 -7.03 12.35 13.23
CA PHE A 40 -6.28 12.55 11.99
C PHE A 40 -4.78 12.65 12.25
N TYR A 41 -4.34 13.57 13.11
CA TYR A 41 -2.93 13.75 13.41
C TYR A 41 -2.34 12.57 14.21
N SER A 42 -3.14 11.92 15.06
CA SER A 42 -2.71 10.69 15.74
C SER A 42 -2.41 9.59 14.74
N LYS A 43 -3.26 9.40 13.72
CA LYS A 43 -3.03 8.40 12.67
C LYS A 43 -1.84 8.78 11.77
N ALA A 44 -1.71 10.05 11.36
CA ALA A 44 -0.56 10.51 10.59
C ALA A 44 0.77 10.22 11.30
N ARG A 45 0.83 10.54 12.60
CA ARG A 45 1.97 10.24 13.46
C ARG A 45 2.19 8.74 13.64
N GLY A 46 1.11 7.97 13.77
CA GLY A 46 1.14 6.51 13.86
C GLY A 46 1.75 5.86 12.61
N VAL A 47 1.33 6.28 11.42
CA VAL A 47 1.94 5.84 10.14
C VAL A 47 3.44 6.17 10.13
N GLY A 48 3.81 7.38 10.56
CA GLY A 48 5.22 7.76 10.70
C GLY A 48 6.02 6.85 11.64
N LYS A 49 5.45 6.48 12.78
CA LYS A 49 6.10 5.57 13.74
C LYS A 49 6.33 4.18 13.17
N VAL A 50 5.36 3.65 12.42
CA VAL A 50 5.52 2.35 11.73
C VAL A 50 6.67 2.40 10.73
N LEU A 51 6.76 3.46 9.93
CA LEU A 51 7.88 3.61 8.98
C LEU A 51 9.22 3.78 9.69
N LEU A 52 9.26 4.42 10.86
CA LEU A 52 10.46 4.52 11.70
C LEU A 52 10.85 3.15 12.27
N GLU A 53 9.89 2.39 12.81
CA GLU A 53 10.14 1.04 13.34
C GLU A 53 10.68 0.10 12.25
N LEU A 54 10.11 0.17 11.04
CA LEU A 54 10.64 -0.55 9.87
C LEU A 54 12.07 -0.09 9.51
N ALA A 55 12.34 1.21 9.58
CA ALA A 55 13.69 1.74 9.32
C ALA A 55 14.71 1.22 10.34
N GLU A 56 14.34 1.13 11.61
CA GLU A 56 15.18 0.58 12.67
C GLU A 56 15.42 -0.92 12.48
N GLU A 57 14.37 -1.68 12.12
CA GLU A 57 14.46 -3.12 11.86
C GLU A 57 15.34 -3.44 10.65
N LYS A 58 15.18 -2.68 9.57
CA LYS A 58 15.92 -2.88 8.31
C LYS A 58 17.29 -2.20 8.29
N GLY A 59 17.57 -1.33 9.24
CA GLY A 59 18.79 -0.53 9.30
C GLY A 59 18.82 0.64 8.32
N GLU A 60 17.76 0.83 7.53
CA GLU A 60 17.59 1.93 6.59
C GLU A 60 16.10 2.27 6.42
N ALA A 61 15.80 3.58 6.33
CA ALA A 61 14.45 4.04 6.05
C ALA A 61 14.03 3.68 4.61
N PRO A 62 12.80 3.20 4.40
CA PRO A 62 12.31 2.83 3.08
C PRO A 62 12.54 3.92 2.04
N MET A 63 13.11 3.55 0.89
CA MET A 63 13.33 4.49 -0.22
C MET A 63 12.01 4.90 -0.86
N VAL A 64 11.08 3.95 -0.97
CA VAL A 64 9.75 4.15 -1.54
C VAL A 64 8.70 3.52 -0.64
N VAL A 65 7.60 4.25 -0.41
CA VAL A 65 6.43 3.75 0.32
C VAL A 65 5.18 3.99 -0.53
N GLY A 66 4.61 2.91 -1.06
CA GLY A 66 3.28 2.93 -1.67
C GLY A 66 2.20 2.90 -0.61
N LEU A 67 1.23 3.78 -0.74
CA LEU A 67 0.09 3.86 0.16
C LEU A 67 -1.21 3.71 -0.62
N ALA A 68 -2.18 3.03 -0.04
CA ALA A 68 -3.55 3.00 -0.53
C ALA A 68 -4.53 3.57 0.51
N GLU A 69 -5.67 4.05 0.03
CA GLU A 69 -6.74 4.66 0.83
C GLU A 69 -6.35 6.01 1.45
N ILE A 70 -5.61 6.81 0.70
CA ILE A 70 -5.31 8.22 0.97
C ILE A 70 -6.31 9.10 0.23
N ASP A 71 -6.84 10.13 0.90
CA ASP A 71 -7.84 11.02 0.30
C ASP A 71 -7.25 12.25 -0.38
N SER A 72 -6.06 12.71 0.02
CA SER A 72 -5.59 14.01 -0.45
C SER A 72 -4.10 14.26 -0.18
N PRO A 73 -3.50 15.25 -0.90
CA PRO A 73 -2.17 15.75 -0.58
C PRO A 73 -2.02 16.31 0.84
N LYS A 74 -3.11 16.73 1.47
CA LYS A 74 -3.08 17.23 2.86
C LYS A 74 -2.80 16.11 3.84
N THR A 75 -3.40 14.94 3.62
CA THR A 75 -3.14 13.72 4.41
C THR A 75 -1.69 13.28 4.27
N LEU A 76 -1.14 13.31 3.05
CA LEU A 76 0.27 13.01 2.82
C LEU A 76 1.20 14.01 3.52
N LYS A 77 0.90 15.32 3.45
CA LYS A 77 1.64 16.34 4.20
C LYS A 77 1.62 16.11 5.69
N ALA A 78 0.48 15.69 6.26
CA ALA A 78 0.40 15.38 7.69
C ALA A 78 1.29 14.19 8.08
N ILE A 79 1.48 13.21 7.18
CA ILE A 79 2.40 12.09 7.39
C ILE A 79 3.85 12.56 7.30
N VAL A 80 4.26 13.15 6.15
CA VAL A 80 5.67 13.43 5.87
C VAL A 80 6.24 14.56 6.73
N TYR A 81 5.41 15.52 7.15
CA TYR A 81 5.81 16.61 8.04
C TYR A 81 5.47 16.35 9.52
N SER A 82 5.09 15.12 9.88
CA SER A 82 4.96 14.75 11.28
C SER A 82 6.31 14.90 12.02
N ASP A 83 6.24 15.08 13.32
CA ASP A 83 7.43 15.13 14.19
C ASP A 83 8.32 13.88 14.08
N VAL A 84 7.75 12.77 13.63
CA VAL A 84 8.45 11.48 13.45
C VAL A 84 9.19 11.40 12.12
N LEU A 85 8.56 11.82 10.99
CA LEU A 85 9.10 11.62 9.65
C LEU A 85 9.77 12.86 9.04
N SER A 86 9.58 14.05 9.59
CA SER A 86 10.08 15.29 8.98
C SER A 86 11.59 15.30 8.73
N ALA A 87 12.37 14.65 9.59
CA ALA A 87 13.83 14.54 9.46
C ALA A 87 14.27 13.59 8.32
N PHE A 88 13.39 12.72 7.81
CA PHE A 88 13.74 11.75 6.77
C PHE A 88 13.68 12.31 5.36
N GLY A 89 13.12 13.53 5.17
CA GLY A 89 13.09 14.22 3.89
C GLY A 89 12.22 13.57 2.82
N TYR A 90 11.17 12.85 3.22
CA TYR A 90 10.22 12.27 2.28
C TYR A 90 9.52 13.34 1.45
N ARG A 91 9.36 13.06 0.17
CA ARG A 91 8.46 13.74 -0.78
C ARG A 91 7.37 12.76 -1.16
N PHE A 92 6.37 13.21 -1.92
CA PHE A 92 5.30 12.32 -2.37
C PHE A 92 4.83 12.63 -3.79
N VAL A 93 4.21 11.61 -4.41
CA VAL A 93 3.44 11.70 -5.65
C VAL A 93 2.02 11.25 -5.34
N HIS A 94 1.04 12.02 -5.83
CA HIS A 94 -0.38 11.74 -5.67
C HIS A 94 -1.14 12.35 -6.84
N TYR A 95 -2.18 11.66 -7.27
CA TYR A 95 -3.19 12.10 -8.23
C TYR A 95 -4.57 11.71 -7.71
N GLU A 96 -5.54 12.60 -7.90
CA GLU A 96 -6.94 12.29 -7.70
C GLU A 96 -7.38 11.20 -8.69
N SER A 97 -8.07 10.20 -8.23
CA SER A 97 -8.54 9.07 -9.04
C SER A 97 -10.03 9.15 -9.36
N HIS A 98 -10.51 8.22 -10.15
CA HIS A 98 -11.92 8.09 -10.50
C HIS A 98 -12.76 7.36 -9.43
N ASP A 99 -12.22 7.11 -8.24
CA ASP A 99 -12.98 6.46 -7.15
C ASP A 99 -13.97 7.46 -6.52
N PRO A 100 -15.29 7.17 -6.56
CA PRO A 100 -16.30 8.10 -6.06
C PRO A 100 -16.25 8.31 -4.53
N ARG A 101 -15.47 7.50 -3.80
CA ARG A 101 -15.24 7.68 -2.36
C ARG A 101 -14.13 8.68 -2.06
N GLY A 102 -13.39 9.14 -3.10
CA GLY A 102 -12.24 10.03 -2.93
C GLY A 102 -11.11 9.37 -2.15
N ILE A 103 -10.79 8.11 -2.48
CA ILE A 103 -9.59 7.42 -1.97
C ILE A 103 -8.69 7.05 -3.12
N ASP A 104 -7.40 7.25 -2.93
CA ASP A 104 -6.40 7.16 -3.98
C ASP A 104 -5.22 6.27 -3.58
N CYS A 105 -4.39 5.98 -4.58
CA CYS A 105 -3.03 5.51 -4.37
C CYS A 105 -2.08 6.71 -4.25
N ALA A 106 -1.10 6.59 -3.37
CA ALA A 106 -0.06 7.57 -3.19
C ALA A 106 1.32 6.90 -3.07
N LEU A 107 2.38 7.66 -3.26
CA LEU A 107 3.74 7.16 -3.13
C LEU A 107 4.60 8.20 -2.41
N LEU A 108 5.23 7.80 -1.29
CA LEU A 108 6.28 8.56 -0.64
C LEU A 108 7.63 8.07 -1.16
N TYR A 109 8.60 8.98 -1.29
CA TYR A 109 9.94 8.64 -1.74
C TYR A 109 11.01 9.53 -1.13
N ARG A 110 12.23 9.00 -0.99
CA ARG A 110 13.42 9.72 -0.52
C ARG A 110 14.68 9.19 -1.21
N ASN A 111 15.72 10.02 -1.22
CA ASN A 111 17.04 9.66 -1.77
C ASN A 111 17.02 9.19 -3.25
N CYS A 112 15.98 9.52 -3.99
CA CYS A 112 15.86 9.25 -5.42
C CYS A 112 15.14 10.41 -6.12
N ARG A 113 15.27 10.45 -7.45
CA ARG A 113 14.65 11.47 -8.28
C ARG A 113 13.54 10.87 -9.14
N VAL A 114 12.36 11.47 -9.08
CA VAL A 114 11.27 11.16 -10.01
C VAL A 114 11.61 11.71 -11.40
N VAL A 115 11.62 10.84 -12.38
CA VAL A 115 11.81 11.18 -13.81
C VAL A 115 10.47 11.54 -14.43
N THR A 116 9.46 10.69 -14.21
CA THR A 116 8.08 10.90 -14.65
C THR A 116 7.10 10.22 -13.72
N SER A 117 5.86 10.72 -13.70
CA SER A 117 4.77 10.07 -12.98
C SER A 117 3.44 10.35 -13.67
N ARG A 118 2.48 9.43 -13.52
CA ARG A 118 1.12 9.57 -14.05
C ARG A 118 0.12 8.68 -13.32
N ALA A 119 -1.13 9.11 -13.30
CA ALA A 119 -2.26 8.25 -13.01
C ALA A 119 -2.69 7.52 -14.29
N ILE A 120 -3.03 6.24 -14.19
CA ILE A 120 -3.50 5.42 -15.30
C ILE A 120 -4.86 4.87 -14.90
N PRO A 121 -5.97 5.40 -15.47
CA PRO A 121 -7.31 4.92 -15.17
C PRO A 121 -7.48 3.44 -15.51
N LEU A 122 -8.15 2.70 -14.64
CA LEU A 122 -8.60 1.36 -14.98
C LEU A 122 -9.70 1.44 -16.03
N THR A 123 -9.59 0.64 -17.09
CA THR A 123 -10.59 0.58 -18.16
C THR A 123 -11.20 -0.81 -18.25
N PHE A 124 -12.50 -0.86 -18.50
CA PHE A 124 -13.25 -2.08 -18.77
C PHE A 124 -14.20 -1.82 -19.93
N GLU A 125 -14.14 -2.66 -20.98
CA GLU A 125 -14.94 -2.52 -22.21
C GLU A 125 -14.86 -1.09 -22.83
N GLY A 126 -13.64 -0.53 -22.85
CA GLY A 126 -13.38 0.80 -23.42
C GLY A 126 -13.85 1.99 -22.56
N LYS A 127 -14.38 1.74 -21.36
CA LYS A 127 -14.83 2.79 -20.44
C LYS A 127 -13.95 2.84 -19.20
N VAL A 128 -13.75 4.05 -18.69
CA VAL A 128 -13.07 4.25 -17.39
C VAL A 128 -13.93 3.67 -16.28
N VAL A 129 -13.32 2.86 -15.43
CA VAL A 129 -13.98 2.28 -14.26
C VAL A 129 -13.96 3.31 -13.12
N PRO A 130 -15.08 3.58 -12.44
CA PRO A 130 -15.09 4.42 -11.24
C PRO A 130 -14.39 3.69 -10.08
N SER A 131 -13.08 3.78 -10.07
CA SER A 131 -12.18 3.10 -9.12
C SER A 131 -10.88 3.90 -8.99
N ARG A 132 -9.97 3.45 -8.12
CA ARG A 132 -8.63 4.02 -7.99
C ARG A 132 -7.86 3.79 -9.28
N ASP A 133 -7.17 4.83 -9.72
CA ASP A 133 -6.25 4.75 -10.83
C ASP A 133 -4.95 4.05 -10.39
N LEU A 134 -4.25 3.43 -11.32
CA LEU A 134 -2.89 2.95 -11.07
C LEU A 134 -1.95 4.15 -11.00
N LEU A 135 -1.14 4.24 -9.96
CA LEU A 135 -0.14 5.27 -9.81
C LEU A 135 1.21 4.78 -10.34
N TYR A 136 1.61 5.23 -11.53
CA TYR A 136 2.91 4.95 -12.11
C TYR A 136 3.91 6.04 -11.74
N VAL A 137 5.07 5.65 -11.22
CA VAL A 137 6.19 6.56 -10.91
C VAL A 137 7.49 5.93 -11.39
N GLU A 138 8.23 6.67 -12.23
CA GLU A 138 9.53 6.26 -12.72
C GLU A 138 10.63 7.07 -12.04
N PHE A 139 11.61 6.38 -11.49
CA PHE A 139 12.84 6.93 -10.93
C PHE A 139 14.02 6.70 -11.87
N ASP A 140 15.20 7.21 -11.51
CA ASP A 140 16.41 7.01 -12.32
C ASP A 140 16.76 5.52 -12.47
N SER A 141 16.60 4.69 -11.43
CA SER A 141 17.04 3.29 -11.38
C SER A 141 15.93 2.26 -11.56
N LEU A 142 14.68 2.58 -11.23
CA LEU A 142 13.54 1.66 -11.28
C LEU A 142 12.23 2.40 -11.53
N ALA A 143 11.18 1.67 -11.85
CA ALA A 143 9.82 2.19 -11.89
C ALA A 143 8.93 1.46 -10.87
N VAL A 144 7.91 2.14 -10.38
CA VAL A 144 6.96 1.58 -9.42
C VAL A 144 5.54 1.85 -9.89
N VAL A 145 4.67 0.85 -9.81
CA VAL A 145 3.23 1.01 -9.88
C VAL A 145 2.64 0.71 -8.51
N VAL A 146 1.90 1.66 -7.96
CA VAL A 146 1.05 1.43 -6.79
C VAL A 146 -0.38 1.22 -7.27
N CYS A 147 -1.01 0.13 -6.83
CA CYS A 147 -2.38 -0.18 -7.20
C CYS A 147 -3.26 -0.49 -5.98
N HIS A 148 -4.56 -0.23 -6.13
CA HIS A 148 -5.59 -0.69 -5.22
C HIS A 148 -6.80 -1.09 -6.05
N LEU A 149 -6.90 -2.37 -6.36
CA LEU A 149 -7.88 -2.91 -7.29
C LEU A 149 -9.30 -2.95 -6.67
N PRO A 150 -10.35 -3.06 -7.50
CA PRO A 150 -11.74 -3.09 -7.01
C PRO A 150 -11.99 -4.17 -5.97
N SER A 151 -12.57 -3.78 -4.82
CA SER A 151 -12.85 -4.72 -3.72
C SER A 151 -14.01 -5.66 -4.06
N LYS A 152 -14.11 -6.77 -3.33
CA LYS A 152 -15.24 -7.74 -3.44
C LYS A 152 -16.57 -7.15 -2.95
N ARG A 153 -16.57 -5.99 -2.28
CA ARG A 153 -17.77 -5.32 -1.77
C ARG A 153 -18.59 -4.72 -2.93
N GLY A 154 -19.90 -4.94 -2.93
CA GLY A 154 -20.80 -4.35 -3.93
C GLY A 154 -21.12 -5.19 -5.18
N GLY A 155 -20.86 -6.49 -5.15
CA GLY A 155 -21.17 -7.44 -6.22
C GLY A 155 -19.92 -8.16 -6.70
N SER A 156 -19.80 -9.42 -6.33
CA SER A 156 -18.56 -10.19 -6.47
C SER A 156 -18.15 -10.42 -7.94
N GLU A 157 -19.10 -10.60 -8.85
CA GLU A 157 -18.79 -10.97 -10.23
C GLU A 157 -18.21 -9.80 -11.04
N LEU A 158 -18.86 -8.63 -11.03
CA LEU A 158 -18.38 -7.46 -11.77
C LEU A 158 -17.04 -6.95 -11.24
N ALA A 159 -16.87 -6.94 -9.90
CA ALA A 159 -15.60 -6.58 -9.30
C ALA A 159 -14.48 -7.58 -9.66
N GLY A 160 -14.81 -8.88 -9.74
CA GLY A 160 -13.91 -9.92 -10.23
C GLY A 160 -13.44 -9.67 -11.65
N LYS A 161 -14.39 -9.44 -12.58
CA LYS A 161 -14.09 -9.11 -14.00
C LYS A 161 -13.22 -7.86 -14.14
N ARG A 162 -13.46 -6.83 -13.32
CA ARG A 162 -12.63 -5.61 -13.30
C ARG A 162 -11.21 -5.86 -12.81
N ARG A 163 -11.02 -6.71 -11.79
CA ARG A 163 -9.68 -7.11 -11.33
C ARG A 163 -8.95 -7.94 -12.38
N GLU A 164 -9.63 -8.92 -12.99
CA GLU A 164 -9.07 -9.69 -14.11
C GLU A 164 -8.56 -8.80 -15.24
N ARG A 165 -9.25 -7.70 -15.53
CA ARG A 165 -8.85 -6.76 -16.57
C ARG A 165 -7.65 -5.89 -16.17
N ALA A 166 -7.44 -5.65 -14.89
CA ALA A 166 -6.30 -4.90 -14.40
C ALA A 166 -4.97 -5.64 -14.63
N MET A 167 -4.98 -6.97 -14.57
CA MET A 167 -3.76 -7.77 -14.72
C MET A 167 -3.09 -7.61 -16.09
N PRO A 168 -3.79 -7.75 -17.25
CA PRO A 168 -3.21 -7.44 -18.56
C PRO A 168 -2.75 -5.99 -18.73
N MET A 169 -3.41 -5.03 -18.06
CA MET A 169 -2.96 -3.64 -18.09
C MET A 169 -1.61 -3.48 -17.37
N LEU A 170 -1.45 -4.09 -16.20
CA LEU A 170 -0.18 -4.09 -15.46
C LEU A 170 0.93 -4.77 -16.27
N ASP A 171 0.63 -5.90 -16.90
CA ASP A 171 1.59 -6.64 -17.73
C ASP A 171 1.99 -5.85 -18.99
N SER A 172 1.04 -5.12 -19.60
CA SER A 172 1.33 -4.23 -20.72
C SER A 172 2.21 -3.05 -20.32
N ILE A 173 1.99 -2.46 -19.13
CA ILE A 173 2.87 -1.41 -18.59
C ILE A 173 4.28 -1.98 -18.40
N ALA A 174 4.39 -3.20 -17.89
CA ALA A 174 5.68 -3.88 -17.69
C ALA A 174 6.40 -4.13 -19.01
N GLY A 175 5.69 -4.58 -20.05
CA GLY A 175 6.27 -4.82 -21.37
C GLY A 175 6.79 -3.57 -22.08
N THR A 176 6.35 -2.38 -21.68
CA THR A 176 6.82 -1.10 -22.25
C THR A 176 7.82 -0.39 -21.35
N CYS A 177 8.03 -0.86 -20.13
CA CYS A 177 8.96 -0.26 -19.19
C CYS A 177 10.40 -0.72 -19.46
N SER A 178 11.31 0.20 -19.71
CA SER A 178 12.72 -0.12 -19.96
C SER A 178 13.54 -0.37 -18.68
N LYS A 179 12.93 -0.12 -17.51
CA LYS A 179 13.56 -0.29 -16.20
C LYS A 179 12.94 -1.47 -15.46
N ARG A 180 13.63 -1.92 -14.41
CA ARG A 180 12.99 -2.83 -13.46
C ARG A 180 11.71 -2.20 -12.94
N LEU A 181 10.58 -2.84 -13.19
CA LEU A 181 9.29 -2.40 -12.70
C LEU A 181 8.91 -3.22 -11.47
N ILE A 182 8.51 -2.52 -10.42
CA ILE A 182 7.88 -3.09 -9.22
C ILE A 182 6.41 -2.69 -9.23
N VAL A 183 5.52 -3.66 -9.23
CA VAL A 183 4.08 -3.44 -9.00
C VAL A 183 3.77 -3.89 -7.58
N MET A 184 3.22 -3.00 -6.77
CA MET A 184 2.85 -3.30 -5.40
C MET A 184 1.48 -2.71 -5.09
N GLY A 185 0.66 -3.42 -4.32
CA GLY A 185 -0.69 -2.91 -4.05
C GLY A 185 -1.61 -3.88 -3.33
N ASP A 186 -2.79 -3.35 -3.00
CA ASP A 186 -3.93 -4.14 -2.57
C ASP A 186 -4.70 -4.63 -3.81
N PHE A 187 -4.53 -5.90 -4.13
CA PHE A 187 -5.20 -6.55 -5.26
C PHE A 187 -6.62 -7.00 -4.92
N ASN A 188 -7.02 -6.91 -3.65
CA ASN A 188 -8.31 -7.37 -3.14
C ASN A 188 -8.60 -8.86 -3.41
N GLU A 189 -7.58 -9.62 -3.80
CA GLU A 189 -7.63 -11.08 -3.96
C GLU A 189 -6.22 -11.68 -3.86
N GLU A 190 -6.17 -12.93 -3.39
CA GLU A 190 -4.95 -13.73 -3.44
C GLU A 190 -4.63 -14.07 -4.90
N ARG A 191 -3.36 -14.41 -5.17
CA ARG A 191 -2.95 -14.91 -6.48
C ARG A 191 -3.84 -16.09 -6.88
N ARG A 192 -4.33 -16.04 -8.12
CA ARG A 192 -5.13 -17.15 -8.68
C ARG A 192 -4.22 -18.28 -9.13
N GLU A 193 -4.65 -19.51 -8.94
CA GLU A 193 -3.97 -20.66 -9.51
C GLU A 193 -3.97 -20.56 -11.04
N GLY A 194 -2.80 -20.76 -11.64
CA GLY A 194 -2.62 -20.63 -13.10
C GLY A 194 -2.55 -19.19 -13.62
N GLU A 195 -2.55 -18.17 -12.76
CA GLU A 195 -2.32 -16.78 -13.18
C GLU A 195 -0.89 -16.65 -13.72
N THR A 196 -0.78 -16.39 -15.02
CA THR A 196 0.49 -16.18 -15.72
C THR A 196 0.45 -14.87 -16.49
N LEU A 197 1.52 -14.09 -16.38
CA LEU A 197 1.75 -12.85 -17.08
C LEU A 197 3.02 -12.99 -17.93
N THR A 198 3.13 -12.20 -18.99
CA THR A 198 4.27 -12.30 -19.93
C THR A 198 5.51 -11.59 -19.40
N HIS A 199 5.30 -10.46 -18.73
CA HIS A 199 6.35 -9.53 -18.32
C HIS A 199 6.50 -9.40 -16.81
N LEU A 200 5.50 -9.79 -16.04
CA LEU A 200 5.49 -9.68 -14.58
C LEU A 200 5.51 -11.07 -13.92
N CYS A 201 6.36 -11.20 -12.93
CA CYS A 201 6.42 -12.36 -12.05
C CYS A 201 6.03 -11.98 -10.63
N GLU A 202 5.24 -12.82 -9.97
CA GLU A 202 4.89 -12.66 -8.56
C GLU A 202 6.14 -12.83 -7.68
N VAL A 203 6.26 -11.97 -6.68
CA VAL A 203 7.23 -12.14 -5.60
C VAL A 203 6.51 -12.79 -4.43
N GLU A 204 6.81 -14.06 -4.18
CA GLU A 204 6.16 -14.81 -3.10
C GLU A 204 6.69 -14.36 -1.73
N PRO A 205 5.79 -14.09 -0.77
CA PRO A 205 6.21 -13.74 0.58
C PRO A 205 6.82 -14.95 1.29
N LYS A 206 7.65 -14.68 2.30
CA LYS A 206 8.05 -15.72 3.25
C LYS A 206 6.79 -16.32 3.88
N LYS A 207 6.76 -17.65 4.00
CA LYS A 207 5.62 -18.38 4.59
C LYS A 207 5.31 -17.88 6.01
N GLY A 208 4.03 -17.69 6.31
CA GLY A 208 3.61 -17.51 7.71
C GLY A 208 2.34 -16.74 7.94
N THR A 209 2.16 -15.56 7.36
CA THR A 209 0.99 -14.70 7.59
C THR A 209 0.50 -14.08 6.30
N GLY A 210 -0.80 -13.81 6.23
CA GLY A 210 -1.36 -12.92 5.23
C GLY A 210 -1.24 -11.45 5.65
N SER A 211 -1.52 -10.55 4.75
CA SER A 211 -1.54 -9.12 5.03
C SER A 211 -2.82 -8.67 5.74
N ILE A 212 -3.90 -9.44 5.62
CA ILE A 212 -5.20 -9.19 6.25
C ILE A 212 -5.73 -10.46 6.92
N LYS A 213 -6.50 -10.31 8.02
CA LYS A 213 -7.22 -11.41 8.65
C LYS A 213 -8.73 -11.23 8.54
N TYR A 214 -9.37 -12.08 7.77
CA TYR A 214 -10.82 -12.07 7.59
C TYR A 214 -11.47 -13.36 8.10
N GLN A 215 -12.45 -13.24 8.99
CA GLN A 215 -13.15 -14.38 9.62
C GLN A 215 -12.21 -15.48 10.17
N GLY A 216 -11.10 -15.07 10.76
CA GLY A 216 -10.10 -15.97 11.35
C GLY A 216 -9.08 -16.55 10.37
N ARG A 217 -9.27 -16.35 9.07
CA ARG A 217 -8.36 -16.79 8.02
C ARG A 217 -7.45 -15.64 7.59
N TRP A 218 -6.17 -15.92 7.45
CA TRP A 218 -5.20 -15.00 6.84
C TRP A 218 -5.31 -15.07 5.31
N GLU A 219 -5.33 -13.90 4.68
CA GLU A 219 -5.33 -13.75 3.23
C GLU A 219 -4.16 -12.83 2.82
N MET A 220 -3.47 -13.19 1.73
CA MET A 220 -2.39 -12.38 1.16
C MET A 220 -2.91 -11.65 -0.07
N ILE A 221 -3.60 -10.51 0.16
CA ILE A 221 -4.22 -9.69 -0.88
C ILE A 221 -3.39 -8.46 -1.24
N ASP A 222 -2.44 -8.08 -0.37
CA ASP A 222 -1.42 -7.09 -0.68
C ASP A 222 -0.25 -7.82 -1.34
N ARG A 223 -0.02 -7.56 -2.62
CA ARG A 223 0.87 -8.35 -3.47
C ARG A 223 1.99 -7.49 -4.04
N CYS A 224 3.08 -8.16 -4.43
CA CYS A 224 4.20 -7.56 -5.16
C CYS A 224 4.51 -8.39 -6.40
N MET A 225 4.71 -7.71 -7.53
CA MET A 225 5.20 -8.32 -8.77
C MET A 225 6.37 -7.50 -9.32
N SER A 226 7.21 -8.13 -10.12
CA SER A 226 8.34 -7.44 -10.77
C SER A 226 8.63 -8.02 -12.15
N THR A 227 9.19 -7.19 -13.03
CA THR A 227 9.79 -7.63 -14.30
C THR A 227 11.08 -8.41 -14.07
N ASP A 228 11.72 -8.23 -12.91
CA ASP A 228 12.86 -9.00 -12.46
C ASP A 228 12.75 -9.23 -10.95
N THR A 229 12.51 -10.47 -10.55
CA THR A 229 12.36 -10.86 -9.14
C THR A 229 13.69 -11.19 -8.46
N SER A 230 14.81 -11.12 -9.20
CA SER A 230 16.14 -11.46 -8.69
C SER A 230 16.49 -10.61 -7.47
N GLY A 231 16.84 -11.28 -6.39
CA GLY A 231 17.24 -10.65 -5.13
C GLY A 231 16.10 -10.05 -4.31
N ILE A 232 14.86 -9.97 -4.81
CA ILE A 232 13.74 -9.43 -4.02
C ILE A 232 13.35 -10.44 -2.93
N ARG A 233 13.26 -9.94 -1.73
CA ARG A 233 12.65 -10.63 -0.58
C ARG A 233 11.41 -9.87 -0.16
N LEU A 234 10.29 -10.57 -0.06
CA LEU A 234 9.00 -10.03 0.38
C LEU A 234 8.64 -10.62 1.73
N GLU A 235 8.20 -9.76 2.64
CA GLU A 235 7.66 -10.17 3.91
C GLU A 235 6.48 -9.29 4.34
N VAL A 236 5.62 -9.83 5.22
CA VAL A 236 4.56 -9.08 5.88
C VAL A 236 5.12 -8.59 7.22
N ALA A 237 5.09 -7.28 7.44
CA ALA A 237 5.58 -6.67 8.67
C ALA A 237 4.51 -6.74 9.78
N VAL A 238 4.58 -7.77 10.59
CA VAL A 238 3.69 -7.97 11.74
C VAL A 238 4.28 -7.27 12.94
N LEU A 239 3.91 -6.00 13.12
CA LEU A 239 4.39 -5.17 14.23
C LEU A 239 3.40 -5.21 15.41
N GLU A 240 3.92 -5.18 16.63
CA GLU A 240 3.09 -5.17 17.85
C GLU A 240 2.16 -3.94 17.86
N ALA A 241 2.70 -2.77 17.49
CA ALA A 241 1.96 -1.52 17.41
C ALA A 241 0.78 -1.54 16.42
N LEU A 242 0.79 -2.46 15.45
CA LEU A 242 -0.28 -2.66 14.46
C LEU A 242 -1.26 -3.77 14.85
N SER A 243 -1.04 -4.47 15.95
CA SER A 243 -1.70 -5.73 16.26
C SER A 243 -2.66 -5.60 17.44
N GLU A 244 -3.78 -6.29 17.36
CA GLU A 244 -4.67 -6.55 18.50
C GLU A 244 -4.97 -8.02 18.62
N ARG A 245 -5.36 -8.46 19.84
CA ARG A 245 -5.80 -9.84 20.07
C ARG A 245 -7.15 -10.10 19.40
N ASP A 246 -7.20 -11.09 18.54
CA ASP A 246 -8.46 -11.53 17.94
C ASP A 246 -9.27 -12.37 18.95
N LYS A 247 -10.20 -11.69 19.63
CA LYS A 247 -11.04 -12.32 20.68
C LYS A 247 -12.02 -13.36 20.13
N ARG A 248 -12.34 -13.32 18.83
CA ARG A 248 -13.33 -14.22 18.22
C ARG A 248 -12.70 -15.49 17.65
N PHE A 249 -11.56 -15.33 16.97
CA PHE A 249 -10.92 -16.44 16.24
C PHE A 249 -9.55 -16.82 16.79
N GLY A 250 -9.10 -16.16 17.85
CA GLY A 250 -7.80 -16.41 18.49
C GLY A 250 -6.62 -15.80 17.74
N GLY A 251 -5.46 -15.78 18.42
CA GLY A 251 -4.24 -15.15 17.91
C GLY A 251 -4.35 -13.64 17.82
N TYR A 252 -3.63 -13.06 16.87
CA TYR A 252 -3.57 -11.61 16.61
C TYR A 252 -4.15 -11.29 15.23
N LYS A 253 -4.49 -10.03 15.02
CA LYS A 253 -4.93 -9.44 13.76
C LYS A 253 -4.54 -7.97 13.70
N PRO A 254 -4.53 -7.32 12.51
CA PRO A 254 -4.35 -5.89 12.42
C PRO A 254 -5.39 -5.11 13.22
N LEU A 255 -4.93 -4.08 13.94
CA LEU A 255 -5.79 -3.15 14.68
C LEU A 255 -6.27 -2.05 13.73
N ARG A 256 -7.50 -2.19 13.28
CA ARG A 256 -8.11 -1.25 12.34
C ARG A 256 -8.48 0.09 12.97
N THR A 257 -8.57 1.11 12.14
CA THR A 257 -8.95 2.46 12.58
C THR A 257 -10.41 2.53 13.03
N TYR A 258 -11.31 1.88 12.26
CA TYR A 258 -12.75 1.88 12.55
C TYR A 258 -13.36 0.48 12.40
N SER A 259 -14.39 0.21 13.18
CA SER A 259 -15.32 -0.90 12.98
C SER A 259 -16.74 -0.33 12.80
N GLY A 260 -17.24 -0.28 11.56
CA GLY A 260 -18.40 0.51 11.23
C GLY A 260 -18.17 1.99 11.60
N PRO A 261 -19.07 2.65 12.33
CA PRO A 261 -18.89 4.03 12.76
C PRO A 261 -17.98 4.19 14.00
N ARG A 262 -17.66 3.08 14.69
CA ARG A 262 -16.90 3.11 15.95
C ARG A 262 -15.40 3.26 15.67
N TYR A 263 -14.80 4.32 16.23
CA TYR A 263 -13.36 4.51 16.23
C TYR A 263 -12.67 3.53 17.20
N LEU A 264 -11.66 2.79 16.74
CA LEU A 264 -10.90 1.83 17.53
C LEU A 264 -9.49 2.34 17.86
N GLY A 265 -9.00 3.33 17.12
CA GLY A 265 -7.70 3.95 17.38
C GLY A 265 -6.50 3.24 16.74
N GLY A 266 -6.73 2.19 15.97
CA GLY A 266 -5.68 1.55 15.18
C GLY A 266 -5.36 2.30 13.89
N LEU A 267 -4.44 1.75 13.11
CA LEU A 267 -3.94 2.39 11.90
C LEU A 267 -4.48 1.76 10.62
N SER A 268 -4.70 0.44 10.60
CA SER A 268 -5.19 -0.26 9.42
C SER A 268 -5.70 -1.66 9.76
N ASP A 269 -6.56 -2.22 8.90
CA ASP A 269 -6.90 -3.64 8.87
C ASP A 269 -5.95 -4.47 7.99
N HIS A 270 -4.88 -3.85 7.47
CA HIS A 270 -3.80 -4.49 6.75
C HIS A 270 -2.46 -4.34 7.50
N TYR A 271 -1.60 -5.35 7.42
CA TYR A 271 -0.19 -5.21 7.72
C TYR A 271 0.58 -4.71 6.49
N PRO A 272 1.64 -3.90 6.67
CA PRO A 272 2.51 -3.53 5.56
C PRO A 272 3.21 -4.75 4.95
N ILE A 273 3.46 -4.70 3.64
CA ILE A 273 4.42 -5.60 3.00
C ILE A 273 5.72 -4.85 2.73
N VAL A 274 6.84 -5.51 2.98
CA VAL A 274 8.19 -4.95 2.86
C VAL A 274 8.98 -5.75 1.84
N MET A 275 9.58 -5.06 0.89
CA MET A 275 10.43 -5.60 -0.14
C MET A 275 11.86 -5.11 0.07
N GLU A 276 12.83 -6.03 0.02
CA GLU A 276 14.26 -5.75 0.12
C GLU A 276 14.99 -6.35 -1.08
N PHE A 277 15.90 -5.61 -1.70
CA PHE A 277 16.75 -6.08 -2.79
C PHE A 277 18.01 -5.24 -2.99
#